data_94a7af6ef2f51cd8f249e1876ef45a3c
#
_entry.id   94a7af6ef2f51cd8f249e1876ef45a3c
#
_cell.length_a   1.000
_cell.length_b   1.000
_cell.length_c   1.000
_cell.angle_alpha   90.00
_cell.angle_beta   90.00
_cell.angle_gamma   90.00
#
_symmetry.space_group_name_H-M   'P 1'
#
loop_
_entity.id
_entity.type
_entity.pdbx_description
1 polymer ?
#
loop_
_entity_poly.entity_id
_entity_poly.type
_entity_poly.pdbx_seq_one_letter_code
_entity_poly.pdbx_strand_id
1 'polypeptide(L)'
;MSIYQEIGLKRVVNASGRVTVLGVSTFSDQVAEAARKGGQSYVVIEDLMTRAGELISEHTGAEASCPTSCASASIALTTAALVSRGRYTDMMRLPDSTGLANEIVLQKGHSINYGAPIPTMIRLGGGVPVEAGQANEVHPEDIEESITDKTVALLYVKSHHCVQKGMVSIEEMRDIAHAHGLPFMMDCAAEEDFRKYIALGADVVCYSGAKALEATTSGFVTGRRDIIQNVQKQYHGIGRAMKVGKEQIMGLLAALDQYDERDHDAEVAANVAKVDWLVEHVNAIDGLRAEKIQDEAGRAIFRCRVTFDPACAPAFDMEHVNAQLRGGDPVVWARTEFLNLGKIDFDPRPMGEGDKELIVKRLSEIMEA
;
A
#
# COMPACT_ATOMS: atom_id res chain seq x y z
N MET A 1 2.83 -29.52 3.12
CA MET A 1 2.08 -28.91 4.26
C MET A 1 2.83 -27.63 4.62
N SER A 2 2.14 -26.51 4.75
CA SER A 2 2.79 -25.25 5.17
C SER A 2 2.99 -25.22 6.69
N ILE A 3 3.93 -24.41 7.19
CA ILE A 3 4.15 -24.19 8.62
C ILE A 3 2.87 -23.76 9.36
N TYR A 4 1.94 -23.08 8.68
CA TYR A 4 0.65 -22.70 9.27
C TYR A 4 -0.28 -23.90 9.45
N GLN A 5 -0.25 -24.89 8.55
CA GLN A 5 -1.02 -26.13 8.71
C GLN A 5 -0.47 -27.00 9.85
N GLU A 6 0.84 -26.92 10.14
CA GLU A 6 1.47 -27.61 11.28
C GLU A 6 0.92 -27.10 12.64
N ILE A 7 0.49 -25.85 12.71
CA ILE A 7 -0.14 -25.24 13.90
C ILE A 7 -1.67 -25.22 13.82
N GLY A 8 -2.28 -26.00 12.90
CA GLY A 8 -3.73 -26.20 12.82
C GLY A 8 -4.51 -25.16 12.02
N LEU A 9 -3.85 -24.28 11.25
CA LEU A 9 -4.53 -23.32 10.36
C LEU A 9 -4.79 -23.95 9.00
N LYS A 10 -5.91 -23.57 8.36
CA LYS A 10 -6.21 -23.99 6.99
C LYS A 10 -5.26 -23.38 5.97
N ARG A 11 -5.04 -24.08 4.84
CA ARG A 11 -4.42 -23.48 3.67
C ARG A 11 -5.29 -22.34 3.14
N VAL A 12 -4.66 -21.25 2.73
CA VAL A 12 -5.33 -20.11 2.06
C VAL A 12 -4.85 -20.01 0.63
N VAL A 13 -5.78 -19.91 -0.30
CA VAL A 13 -5.57 -19.45 -1.68
C VAL A 13 -5.87 -17.95 -1.70
N ASN A 14 -4.83 -17.16 -1.86
CA ASN A 14 -4.98 -15.71 -1.94
C ASN A 14 -5.32 -15.31 -3.38
N ALA A 15 -6.55 -14.87 -3.58
CA ALA A 15 -7.03 -14.27 -4.82
C ALA A 15 -7.51 -12.81 -4.61
N SER A 16 -7.13 -12.20 -3.47
CA SER A 16 -7.47 -10.80 -3.13
C SER A 16 -6.37 -9.81 -3.48
N GLY A 17 -5.15 -10.28 -3.73
CA GLY A 17 -3.99 -9.44 -3.98
C GLY A 17 -3.14 -9.20 -2.72
N ARG A 18 -2.38 -8.11 -2.73
CA ARG A 18 -1.43 -7.76 -1.65
C ARG A 18 -2.13 -7.02 -0.52
N VAL A 19 -2.84 -7.77 0.35
CA VAL A 19 -3.69 -7.23 1.42
C VAL A 19 -3.17 -7.63 2.81
N THR A 20 -3.21 -6.70 3.76
CA THR A 20 -2.65 -6.89 5.11
C THR A 20 -3.29 -8.05 5.87
N VAL A 21 -4.59 -8.30 5.68
CA VAL A 21 -5.32 -9.41 6.34
C VAL A 21 -4.77 -10.79 6.00
N LEU A 22 -4.04 -10.92 4.88
CA LEU A 22 -3.37 -12.15 4.44
C LEU A 22 -1.84 -12.10 4.57
N GLY A 23 -1.30 -11.14 5.31
CA GLY A 23 0.14 -10.97 5.47
C GLY A 23 0.83 -10.23 4.31
N VAL A 24 0.07 -9.58 3.45
CA VAL A 24 0.44 -8.74 2.31
C VAL A 24 0.98 -9.55 1.12
N SER A 25 2.17 -10.14 1.21
CA SER A 25 2.83 -10.92 0.16
C SER A 25 3.66 -12.06 0.76
N THR A 26 4.12 -12.95 -0.10
CA THR A 26 5.15 -13.95 0.21
C THR A 26 6.46 -13.50 -0.41
N PHE A 27 7.53 -13.44 0.37
CA PHE A 27 8.84 -13.05 -0.12
C PHE A 27 9.64 -14.27 -0.64
N SER A 28 10.63 -14.00 -1.49
CA SER A 28 11.50 -15.01 -2.08
C SER A 28 12.49 -15.61 -1.08
N ASP A 29 13.12 -16.73 -1.44
CA ASP A 29 14.20 -17.34 -0.66
C ASP A 29 15.39 -16.37 -0.48
N GLN A 30 15.71 -15.54 -1.47
CA GLN A 30 16.75 -14.52 -1.38
C GLN A 30 16.44 -13.49 -0.29
N VAL A 31 15.22 -12.99 -0.25
CA VAL A 31 14.75 -12.05 0.79
C VAL A 31 14.73 -12.73 2.16
N ALA A 32 14.24 -13.97 2.24
CA ALA A 32 14.25 -14.76 3.47
C ALA A 32 15.65 -14.96 4.03
N GLU A 33 16.61 -15.30 3.17
CA GLU A 33 18.01 -15.54 3.55
C GLU A 33 18.69 -14.24 4.00
N ALA A 34 18.43 -13.10 3.32
CA ALA A 34 18.95 -11.80 3.75
C ALA A 34 18.42 -11.42 5.13
N ALA A 35 17.12 -11.59 5.37
CA ALA A 35 16.50 -11.33 6.67
C ALA A 35 17.09 -12.26 7.75
N ARG A 36 17.24 -13.57 7.48
CA ARG A 36 17.83 -14.53 8.38
C ARG A 36 19.26 -14.14 8.78
N LYS A 37 20.14 -13.83 7.81
CA LYS A 37 21.52 -13.40 8.04
C LYS A 37 21.57 -12.10 8.84
N GLY A 38 20.75 -11.11 8.48
CA GLY A 38 20.62 -9.84 9.20
C GLY A 38 20.21 -10.04 10.66
N GLY A 39 19.25 -10.94 10.91
CA GLY A 39 18.78 -11.26 12.26
C GLY A 39 19.85 -11.92 13.13
N GLN A 40 20.73 -12.73 12.54
CA GLN A 40 21.76 -13.50 13.24
C GLN A 40 23.06 -12.72 13.53
N SER A 41 23.18 -11.47 13.09
CA SER A 41 24.38 -10.65 13.28
C SER A 41 24.09 -9.38 14.07
N TYR A 42 25.04 -8.92 14.88
CA TYR A 42 24.95 -7.60 15.50
C TYR A 42 25.41 -6.52 14.54
N VAL A 43 24.81 -5.33 14.67
CA VAL A 43 25.15 -4.13 13.91
C VAL A 43 24.79 -2.89 14.74
N VAL A 44 25.51 -1.81 14.54
CA VAL A 44 25.08 -0.49 15.05
C VAL A 44 23.89 -0.03 14.22
N ILE A 45 22.73 0.09 14.85
CA ILE A 45 21.46 0.36 14.13
C ILE A 45 21.51 1.69 13.40
N GLU A 46 22.11 2.72 13.96
CA GLU A 46 22.22 4.04 13.33
C GLU A 46 23.05 3.99 12.03
N ASP A 47 24.14 3.22 12.03
CA ASP A 47 24.96 3.01 10.83
C ASP A 47 24.19 2.22 9.76
N LEU A 48 23.46 1.18 10.17
CA LEU A 48 22.61 0.41 9.26
C LEU A 48 21.50 1.28 8.66
N MET A 49 20.81 2.09 9.46
CA MET A 49 19.77 3.00 8.99
C MET A 49 20.31 3.99 7.95
N THR A 50 21.50 4.55 8.22
CA THR A 50 22.17 5.49 7.31
C THR A 50 22.54 4.80 6.00
N ARG A 51 23.24 3.67 6.08
CA ARG A 51 23.67 2.94 4.86
C ARG A 51 22.50 2.40 4.06
N ALA A 52 21.45 1.88 4.72
CA ALA A 52 20.22 1.44 4.06
C ALA A 52 19.53 2.60 3.36
N GLY A 53 19.48 3.78 3.99
CA GLY A 53 18.96 4.99 3.36
C GLY A 53 19.69 5.38 2.08
N GLU A 54 21.02 5.29 2.06
CA GLU A 54 21.84 5.53 0.86
C GLU A 54 21.49 4.55 -0.26
N LEU A 55 21.45 3.24 0.05
CA LEU A 55 21.13 2.20 -0.92
C LEU A 55 19.69 2.37 -1.47
N ILE A 56 18.69 2.66 -0.62
CA ILE A 56 17.33 2.94 -1.08
C ILE A 56 17.32 4.16 -2.01
N SER A 57 18.13 5.20 -1.74
CA SER A 57 18.22 6.39 -2.58
C SER A 57 18.79 6.09 -3.97
N GLU A 58 19.71 5.13 -4.11
CA GLU A 58 20.22 4.65 -5.39
C GLU A 58 19.07 4.07 -6.27
N HIS A 59 18.13 3.34 -5.65
CA HIS A 59 16.96 2.80 -6.35
C HIS A 59 15.91 3.87 -6.69
N THR A 60 15.71 4.85 -5.82
CA THR A 60 14.62 5.85 -5.97
C THR A 60 15.05 7.12 -6.71
N GLY A 61 16.36 7.38 -6.78
CA GLY A 61 16.90 8.63 -7.33
C GLY A 61 16.68 9.85 -6.45
N ALA A 62 16.29 9.69 -5.18
CA ALA A 62 16.08 10.77 -4.23
C ALA A 62 17.37 11.21 -3.54
N GLU A 63 17.37 12.40 -2.93
CA GLU A 63 18.51 12.93 -2.18
C GLU A 63 18.87 12.10 -0.93
N ALA A 64 17.86 11.53 -0.28
CA ALA A 64 17.99 10.71 0.92
C ALA A 64 16.79 9.79 1.10
N SER A 65 16.96 8.72 1.89
CA SER A 65 15.89 7.78 2.26
C SER A 65 16.08 7.28 3.69
N CYS A 66 15.00 6.72 4.24
CA CYS A 66 14.98 6.14 5.58
C CYS A 66 14.11 4.89 5.58
N PRO A 67 14.62 3.70 5.95
CA PRO A 67 13.79 2.51 6.13
C PRO A 67 12.85 2.69 7.32
N THR A 68 11.64 2.12 7.21
CA THR A 68 10.58 2.17 8.22
C THR A 68 9.97 0.79 8.42
N SER A 69 9.15 0.62 9.45
CA SER A 69 8.49 -0.66 9.70
C SER A 69 7.31 -0.95 8.75
N CYS A 70 6.72 0.07 8.14
CA CYS A 70 5.66 -0.04 7.12
C CYS A 70 5.31 1.35 6.57
N ALA A 71 4.52 1.42 5.49
CA ALA A 71 4.06 2.69 4.92
C ALA A 71 3.24 3.54 5.90
N SER A 72 2.43 2.92 6.76
CA SER A 72 1.68 3.64 7.80
C SER A 72 2.60 4.34 8.80
N ALA A 73 3.68 3.66 9.22
CA ALA A 73 4.72 4.26 10.04
C ALA A 73 5.46 5.38 9.28
N SER A 74 5.68 5.21 7.97
CA SER A 74 6.26 6.25 7.11
C SER A 74 5.44 7.54 7.16
N ILE A 75 4.11 7.45 7.04
CA ILE A 75 3.22 8.62 7.11
C ILE A 75 3.33 9.30 8.49
N ALA A 76 3.26 8.53 9.58
CA ALA A 76 3.32 9.06 10.94
C ALA A 76 4.68 9.70 11.24
N LEU A 77 5.78 9.05 10.87
CA LEU A 77 7.14 9.57 11.08
C LEU A 77 7.43 10.81 10.23
N THR A 78 6.94 10.85 8.99
CA THR A 78 7.07 12.02 8.11
C THR A 78 6.28 13.19 8.67
N THR A 79 5.04 12.97 9.10
CA THR A 79 4.23 13.98 9.78
C THR A 79 4.96 14.52 11.03
N ALA A 80 5.47 13.64 11.87
CA ALA A 80 6.22 14.02 13.07
C ALA A 80 7.49 14.84 12.75
N ALA A 81 8.18 14.47 11.66
CA ALA A 81 9.35 15.20 11.18
C ALA A 81 9.01 16.64 10.73
N LEU A 82 7.89 16.78 10.00
CA LEU A 82 7.40 18.07 9.49
C LEU A 82 6.90 18.97 10.63
N VAL A 83 6.15 18.41 11.59
CA VAL A 83 5.62 19.15 12.75
C VAL A 83 6.74 19.60 13.69
N SER A 84 7.66 18.71 14.04
CA SER A 84 8.75 19.02 14.99
C SER A 84 9.91 19.79 14.35
N ARG A 85 10.03 19.74 13.01
CA ARG A 85 11.17 20.29 12.26
C ARG A 85 12.53 19.82 12.81
N GLY A 86 12.56 18.62 13.40
CA GLY A 86 13.74 18.02 13.99
C GLY A 86 14.24 18.70 15.29
N ARG A 87 13.44 19.58 15.90
CA ARG A 87 13.76 20.20 17.20
C ARG A 87 13.54 19.20 18.32
N TYR A 88 14.56 18.97 19.12
CA TYR A 88 14.57 17.94 20.17
C TYR A 88 13.37 18.04 21.13
N THR A 89 13.09 19.22 21.66
CA THR A 89 11.99 19.42 22.62
C THR A 89 10.61 19.14 22.01
N ASP A 90 10.43 19.47 20.73
CA ASP A 90 9.16 19.23 20.03
C ASP A 90 9.01 17.76 19.69
N MET A 91 10.09 17.05 19.29
CA MET A 91 10.08 15.60 19.07
C MET A 91 9.69 14.82 20.33
N MET A 92 10.24 15.21 21.50
CA MET A 92 10.04 14.49 22.76
C MET A 92 8.61 14.57 23.29
N ARG A 93 7.83 15.56 22.90
CA ARG A 93 6.43 15.70 23.34
C ARG A 93 5.39 15.18 22.34
N LEU A 94 5.79 14.87 21.10
CA LEU A 94 4.85 14.29 20.13
C LEU A 94 4.23 12.98 20.68
N PRO A 95 2.94 12.73 20.38
CA PRO A 95 2.07 13.42 19.43
C PRO A 95 1.40 14.70 19.94
N ASP A 96 1.71 15.18 21.16
CA ASP A 96 1.25 16.50 21.60
C ASP A 96 1.96 17.60 20.81
N SER A 97 1.26 18.21 19.88
CA SER A 97 1.72 19.28 19.01
C SER A 97 1.11 20.65 19.35
N THR A 98 0.57 20.80 20.57
CA THR A 98 -0.05 22.05 21.03
C THR A 98 0.90 23.22 20.84
N GLY A 99 0.44 24.26 20.12
CA GLY A 99 1.23 25.48 19.85
C GLY A 99 2.25 25.37 18.72
N LEU A 100 2.33 24.20 18.01
CA LEU A 100 3.12 24.04 16.79
C LEU A 100 2.23 24.21 15.56
N ALA A 101 2.84 24.58 14.42
CA ALA A 101 2.25 24.37 13.12
C ALA A 101 2.21 22.87 12.86
N ASN A 102 1.03 22.32 12.52
CA ASN A 102 0.80 20.87 12.53
C ASN A 102 -0.28 20.41 11.55
N GLU A 103 -0.80 21.29 10.70
CA GLU A 103 -1.86 20.91 9.75
C GLU A 103 -1.27 20.23 8.52
N ILE A 104 -1.90 19.13 8.12
CA ILE A 104 -1.64 18.40 6.87
C ILE A 104 -2.91 18.50 6.03
N VAL A 105 -2.83 19.25 4.92
CA VAL A 105 -3.95 19.39 3.99
C VAL A 105 -3.98 18.21 3.02
N LEU A 106 -5.14 17.59 2.86
CA LEU A 106 -5.38 16.52 1.89
C LEU A 106 -6.78 16.65 1.28
N GLN A 107 -6.95 16.15 0.07
CA GLN A 107 -8.25 16.10 -0.58
C GLN A 107 -9.20 15.18 0.18
N LYS A 108 -10.45 15.57 0.37
CA LYS A 108 -11.42 14.76 1.13
C LYS A 108 -11.65 13.37 0.52
N GLY A 109 -11.64 13.24 -0.81
CA GLY A 109 -11.69 11.95 -1.50
C GLY A 109 -10.46 11.05 -1.29
N HIS A 110 -9.38 11.59 -0.69
CA HIS A 110 -8.16 10.86 -0.33
C HIS A 110 -8.09 10.50 1.17
N SER A 111 -9.05 10.94 1.98
CA SER A 111 -9.19 10.58 3.39
C SER A 111 -9.79 9.18 3.53
N ILE A 112 -9.07 8.19 3.08
CA ILE A 112 -9.50 6.80 2.92
C ILE A 112 -9.22 5.93 4.14
N ASN A 113 -9.94 4.79 4.20
CA ASN A 113 -9.65 3.69 5.11
C ASN A 113 -9.04 2.52 4.30
N TYR A 114 -7.80 2.15 4.62
CA TYR A 114 -7.07 1.02 4.02
C TYR A 114 -6.85 -0.16 5.00
N GLY A 115 -7.70 -0.25 6.03
CA GLY A 115 -7.59 -1.08 7.23
C GLY A 115 -7.37 -0.23 8.48
N ALA A 116 -6.96 1.04 8.29
CA ALA A 116 -6.98 2.15 9.25
C ALA A 116 -7.15 3.45 8.47
N PRO A 117 -7.78 4.49 9.02
CA PRO A 117 -7.91 5.78 8.34
C PRO A 117 -6.57 6.50 8.17
N ILE A 118 -6.31 7.10 7.00
CA ILE A 118 -5.16 7.99 6.77
C ILE A 118 -5.07 9.08 7.86
N PRO A 119 -6.17 9.77 8.25
CA PRO A 119 -6.14 10.73 9.33
C PRO A 119 -5.59 10.21 10.66
N THR A 120 -5.73 8.92 10.95
CA THR A 120 -5.15 8.32 12.16
C THR A 120 -3.63 8.32 12.11
N MET A 121 -3.03 8.03 10.95
CA MET A 121 -1.57 8.04 10.79
C MET A 121 -1.01 9.46 10.89
N ILE A 122 -1.71 10.45 10.35
CA ILE A 122 -1.37 11.87 10.52
C ILE A 122 -1.39 12.25 12.01
N ARG A 123 -2.45 11.90 12.75
CA ARG A 123 -2.58 12.19 14.19
C ARG A 123 -1.52 11.49 15.03
N LEU A 124 -1.13 10.26 14.70
CA LEU A 124 -0.04 9.56 15.38
C LEU A 124 1.28 10.33 15.29
N GLY A 125 1.53 11.06 14.20
CA GLY A 125 2.68 11.95 14.04
C GLY A 125 2.52 13.32 14.71
N GLY A 126 1.39 13.57 15.37
CA GLY A 126 1.07 14.88 15.95
C GLY A 126 0.46 15.87 14.96
N GLY A 127 0.12 15.42 13.73
CA GLY A 127 -0.52 16.26 12.72
C GLY A 127 -2.03 16.37 12.91
N VAL A 128 -2.59 17.45 12.42
CA VAL A 128 -4.04 17.69 12.29
C VAL A 128 -4.41 17.56 10.82
N PRO A 129 -5.19 16.52 10.43
CA PRO A 129 -5.64 16.38 9.03
C PRO A 129 -6.67 17.47 8.72
N VAL A 130 -6.45 18.21 7.64
CA VAL A 130 -7.36 19.21 7.08
C VAL A 130 -7.87 18.68 5.75
N GLU A 131 -9.14 18.31 5.71
CA GLU A 131 -9.79 17.75 4.51
C GLU A 131 -10.35 18.87 3.64
N ALA A 132 -9.79 19.07 2.45
CA ALA A 132 -10.20 20.09 1.49
C ALA A 132 -11.23 19.56 0.49
N GLY A 133 -12.20 20.40 0.14
CA GLY A 133 -13.26 20.14 -0.85
C GLY A 133 -14.30 19.12 -0.40
N GLN A 134 -14.93 18.46 -1.37
CA GLN A 134 -15.97 17.47 -1.16
C GLN A 134 -15.45 16.05 -1.41
N ALA A 135 -16.22 15.04 -0.99
CA ALA A 135 -15.79 13.63 -1.13
C ALA A 135 -15.61 13.21 -2.60
N ASN A 136 -16.39 13.76 -3.52
CA ASN A 136 -16.44 13.40 -4.93
C ASN A 136 -15.87 14.48 -5.87
N GLU A 137 -15.55 15.67 -5.36
CA GLU A 137 -15.06 16.79 -6.14
C GLU A 137 -14.21 17.74 -5.29
N VAL A 138 -13.04 18.09 -5.79
CA VAL A 138 -12.12 19.02 -5.16
C VAL A 138 -11.52 19.90 -6.25
N HIS A 139 -11.61 21.21 -6.06
CA HIS A 139 -10.99 22.22 -6.95
C HIS A 139 -9.69 22.74 -6.36
N PRO A 140 -8.77 23.28 -7.18
CA PRO A 140 -7.55 23.92 -6.69
C PRO A 140 -7.80 24.96 -5.60
N GLU A 141 -8.87 25.75 -5.74
CA GLU A 141 -9.28 26.78 -4.78
C GLU A 141 -9.63 26.19 -3.39
N ASP A 142 -10.23 24.99 -3.35
CA ASP A 142 -10.52 24.29 -2.08
C ASP A 142 -9.23 23.98 -1.31
N ILE A 143 -8.16 23.60 -2.03
CA ILE A 143 -6.84 23.34 -1.45
C ILE A 143 -6.20 24.64 -0.99
N GLU A 144 -6.20 25.68 -1.85
CA GLU A 144 -5.63 27.01 -1.55
C GLU A 144 -6.24 27.62 -0.31
N GLU A 145 -7.58 27.64 -0.19
CA GLU A 145 -8.31 28.20 0.93
C GLU A 145 -8.17 27.39 2.23
N SER A 146 -7.77 26.11 2.13
CA SER A 146 -7.50 25.25 3.28
C SER A 146 -6.10 25.45 3.89
N ILE A 147 -5.21 26.16 3.20
CA ILE A 147 -3.85 26.44 3.69
C ILE A 147 -3.89 27.59 4.69
N THR A 148 -3.28 27.37 5.86
CA THR A 148 -3.13 28.36 6.94
C THR A 148 -1.67 28.54 7.35
N ASP A 149 -1.40 29.42 8.30
CA ASP A 149 -0.08 29.58 8.94
C ASP A 149 0.36 28.36 9.76
N LYS A 150 -0.56 27.43 10.01
CA LYS A 150 -0.29 26.16 10.70
C LYS A 150 -0.06 24.99 9.74
N THR A 151 -0.26 25.16 8.46
CA THR A 151 -0.04 24.11 7.48
C THR A 151 1.46 23.80 7.34
N VAL A 152 1.82 22.52 7.44
CA VAL A 152 3.22 22.06 7.35
C VAL A 152 3.49 21.23 6.11
N ALA A 153 2.46 20.70 5.44
CA ALA A 153 2.57 20.00 4.17
C ALA A 153 1.19 19.82 3.51
N LEU A 154 1.22 19.54 2.20
CA LEU A 154 0.11 18.98 1.45
C LEU A 154 0.37 17.48 1.22
N LEU A 155 -0.64 16.63 1.44
CA LEU A 155 -0.56 15.17 1.28
C LEU A 155 -1.44 14.70 0.12
N TYR A 156 -0.84 14.02 -0.84
CA TYR A 156 -1.54 13.27 -1.89
C TYR A 156 -1.47 11.77 -1.61
N VAL A 157 -2.63 11.08 -1.61
CA VAL A 157 -2.69 9.62 -1.44
C VAL A 157 -2.93 8.96 -2.79
N LYS A 158 -1.97 8.20 -3.29
CA LYS A 158 -2.08 7.43 -4.53
C LYS A 158 -2.51 6.01 -4.21
N SER A 159 -3.82 5.77 -4.29
CA SER A 159 -4.42 4.47 -3.95
C SER A 159 -5.68 4.20 -4.75
N HIS A 160 -5.97 2.94 -5.06
CA HIS A 160 -7.25 2.52 -5.65
C HIS A 160 -8.45 2.71 -4.69
N HIS A 161 -8.21 2.91 -3.39
CA HIS A 161 -9.27 3.26 -2.44
C HIS A 161 -9.72 4.72 -2.54
N CYS A 162 -8.90 5.59 -3.14
CA CYS A 162 -9.23 7.00 -3.32
C CYS A 162 -10.30 7.20 -4.39
N VAL A 163 -11.02 8.30 -4.30
CA VAL A 163 -11.84 8.78 -5.39
C VAL A 163 -10.94 9.16 -6.57
N GLN A 164 -11.21 8.61 -7.76
CA GLN A 164 -10.33 8.74 -8.93
C GLN A 164 -10.73 9.87 -9.88
N LYS A 165 -11.93 10.43 -9.73
CA LYS A 165 -12.47 11.47 -10.61
C LYS A 165 -12.86 12.71 -9.81
N GLY A 166 -12.72 13.88 -10.43
CA GLY A 166 -13.08 15.14 -9.78
C GLY A 166 -12.13 15.55 -8.67
N MET A 167 -10.91 15.02 -8.66
CA MET A 167 -9.85 15.38 -7.71
C MET A 167 -8.80 16.27 -8.38
N VAL A 168 -8.17 17.14 -7.62
CA VAL A 168 -6.97 17.88 -8.05
C VAL A 168 -5.88 16.87 -8.41
N SER A 169 -5.18 17.11 -9.52
CA SER A 169 -4.11 16.23 -10.01
C SER A 169 -2.86 16.27 -9.09
N ILE A 170 -1.95 15.33 -9.29
CA ILE A 170 -0.68 15.29 -8.55
C ILE A 170 0.12 16.56 -8.85
N GLU A 171 0.18 16.95 -10.12
CA GLU A 171 0.93 18.10 -10.60
C GLU A 171 0.37 19.43 -10.06
N GLU A 172 -0.95 19.61 -10.11
CA GLU A 172 -1.60 20.79 -9.54
C GLU A 172 -1.38 20.89 -8.03
N MET A 173 -1.56 19.79 -7.28
CA MET A 173 -1.38 19.80 -5.83
C MET A 173 0.07 20.05 -5.42
N ARG A 174 1.06 19.53 -6.21
CA ARG A 174 2.48 19.86 -6.06
C ARG A 174 2.72 21.37 -6.28
N ASP A 175 2.18 21.93 -7.36
CA ASP A 175 2.39 23.32 -7.74
C ASP A 175 1.80 24.28 -6.68
N ILE A 176 0.63 23.96 -6.13
CA ILE A 176 0.04 24.68 -5.00
C ILE A 176 0.96 24.60 -3.77
N ALA A 177 1.40 23.40 -3.39
CA ALA A 177 2.30 23.24 -2.24
C ALA A 177 3.56 24.10 -2.39
N HIS A 178 4.22 24.02 -3.53
CA HIS A 178 5.45 24.78 -3.80
C HIS A 178 5.23 26.29 -3.90
N ALA A 179 4.09 26.75 -4.44
CA ALA A 179 3.73 28.18 -4.45
C ALA A 179 3.62 28.76 -3.07
N HIS A 180 3.18 27.96 -2.08
CA HIS A 180 3.11 28.32 -0.66
C HIS A 180 4.39 28.02 0.13
N GLY A 181 5.45 27.51 -0.51
CA GLY A 181 6.71 27.11 0.14
C GLY A 181 6.54 25.90 1.08
N LEU A 182 5.51 25.10 0.87
CA LEU A 182 5.18 23.90 1.66
C LEU A 182 5.73 22.62 1.00
N PRO A 183 6.16 21.64 1.78
CA PRO A 183 6.48 20.31 1.27
C PRO A 183 5.25 19.62 0.65
N PHE A 184 5.46 18.97 -0.51
CA PHE A 184 4.51 18.07 -1.12
C PHE A 184 4.83 16.62 -0.75
N MET A 185 3.97 16.01 0.05
CA MET A 185 4.10 14.64 0.55
C MET A 185 3.20 13.70 -0.23
N MET A 186 3.69 12.50 -0.56
CA MET A 186 2.90 11.46 -1.21
C MET A 186 2.88 10.15 -0.43
N ASP A 187 1.69 9.55 -0.29
CA ASP A 187 1.53 8.15 0.09
C ASP A 187 1.39 7.30 -1.17
N CYS A 188 2.43 6.55 -1.49
CA CYS A 188 2.54 5.67 -2.63
C CYS A 188 2.72 4.19 -2.20
N ALA A 189 2.09 3.79 -1.09
CA ALA A 189 2.30 2.48 -0.46
C ALA A 189 2.16 1.29 -1.40
N ALA A 190 1.33 1.38 -2.45
CA ALA A 190 1.05 0.28 -3.37
C ALA A 190 1.57 0.53 -4.81
N GLU A 191 2.29 1.61 -5.01
CA GLU A 191 2.85 1.95 -6.32
C GLU A 191 4.08 1.09 -6.64
N GLU A 192 4.29 0.89 -7.94
CA GLU A 192 5.31 -0.02 -8.47
C GLU A 192 6.49 0.73 -9.12
N ASP A 193 6.39 2.05 -9.34
CA ASP A 193 7.48 2.89 -9.84
C ASP A 193 8.03 3.76 -8.69
N PHE A 194 9.24 3.43 -8.23
CA PHE A 194 9.86 4.09 -7.09
C PHE A 194 10.60 5.39 -7.45
N ARG A 195 10.76 5.71 -8.76
CA ARG A 195 11.44 6.92 -9.24
C ARG A 195 10.46 8.00 -9.68
N LYS A 196 9.29 7.60 -10.17
CA LYS A 196 8.30 8.47 -10.82
C LYS A 196 7.95 9.71 -10.00
N TYR A 197 7.57 9.53 -8.74
CA TYR A 197 7.01 10.63 -7.96
C TYR A 197 8.07 11.61 -7.47
N ILE A 198 9.29 11.15 -7.22
CA ILE A 198 10.45 12.03 -6.98
C ILE A 198 10.75 12.85 -8.25
N ALA A 199 10.76 12.20 -9.42
CA ALA A 199 10.96 12.90 -10.69
C ALA A 199 9.82 13.90 -11.01
N LEU A 200 8.59 13.65 -10.54
CA LEU A 200 7.47 14.59 -10.65
C LEU A 200 7.56 15.76 -9.66
N GLY A 201 8.55 15.78 -8.76
CA GLY A 201 8.80 16.88 -7.84
C GLY A 201 8.15 16.69 -6.45
N ALA A 202 7.80 15.46 -6.04
CA ALA A 202 7.42 15.22 -4.66
C ALA A 202 8.61 15.44 -3.73
N ASP A 203 8.40 16.19 -2.63
CA ASP A 203 9.45 16.45 -1.64
C ASP A 203 9.70 15.23 -0.75
N VAL A 204 8.67 14.41 -0.52
CA VAL A 204 8.78 13.19 0.26
C VAL A 204 7.71 12.18 -0.16
N VAL A 205 8.12 10.91 -0.31
CA VAL A 205 7.25 9.81 -0.75
C VAL A 205 7.37 8.64 0.22
N CYS A 206 6.23 8.07 0.61
CA CYS A 206 6.12 6.91 1.49
C CYS A 206 5.78 5.65 0.70
N TYR A 207 6.55 4.58 0.84
CA TYR A 207 6.34 3.29 0.17
C TYR A 207 6.23 2.13 1.17
N SER A 208 5.52 1.07 0.76
CA SER A 208 5.49 -0.19 1.49
C SER A 208 6.48 -1.18 0.88
N GLY A 209 7.38 -1.74 1.67
CA GLY A 209 8.27 -2.81 1.24
C GLY A 209 7.54 -4.14 1.00
N ALA A 210 6.50 -4.42 1.78
CA ALA A 210 5.77 -5.69 1.67
C ALA A 210 4.78 -5.74 0.48
N LYS A 211 4.51 -4.63 -0.22
CA LYS A 211 3.57 -4.64 -1.36
C LYS A 211 4.29 -4.95 -2.67
N ALA A 212 4.66 -3.94 -3.47
CA ALA A 212 5.26 -4.14 -4.79
C ALA A 212 6.60 -4.89 -4.73
N LEU A 213 7.42 -4.61 -3.75
CA LEU A 213 8.72 -5.25 -3.56
C LEU A 213 8.65 -6.70 -3.06
N GLU A 214 7.52 -7.10 -2.43
CA GLU A 214 7.39 -8.41 -1.79
C GLU A 214 8.47 -8.68 -0.74
N ALA A 215 8.91 -7.61 -0.05
CA ALA A 215 9.84 -7.68 1.06
C ALA A 215 9.15 -8.16 2.35
N THR A 216 9.96 -8.36 3.38
CA THR A 216 9.46 -8.49 4.76
C THR A 216 8.58 -7.29 5.14
N THR A 217 7.81 -7.38 6.24
CA THR A 217 7.03 -6.24 6.73
C THR A 217 7.94 -5.06 7.02
N SER A 218 7.96 -4.12 6.08
CA SER A 218 8.83 -2.95 6.05
C SER A 218 8.23 -1.87 5.17
N GLY A 219 8.84 -0.73 5.14
CA GLY A 219 8.58 0.39 4.25
C GLY A 219 9.78 1.31 4.19
N PHE A 220 9.65 2.39 3.46
CA PHE A 220 10.66 3.45 3.46
C PHE A 220 10.04 4.79 3.10
N VAL A 221 10.72 5.83 3.52
CA VAL A 221 10.48 7.22 3.12
C VAL A 221 11.67 7.67 2.29
N THR A 222 11.41 8.34 1.19
CA THR A 222 12.44 8.84 0.28
C THR A 222 12.11 10.27 -0.15
N GLY A 223 13.11 11.13 -0.36
CA GLY A 223 12.88 12.52 -0.76
C GLY A 223 14.00 13.47 -0.37
N ARG A 224 13.62 14.70 -0.04
CA ARG A 224 14.52 15.77 0.37
C ARG A 224 15.30 15.40 1.63
N ARG A 225 16.59 15.65 1.60
CA ARG A 225 17.54 15.30 2.68
C ARG A 225 17.17 15.90 4.04
N ASP A 226 16.76 17.17 4.07
CA ASP A 226 16.38 17.87 5.31
C ASP A 226 15.17 17.22 5.99
N ILE A 227 14.17 16.79 5.21
CA ILE A 227 12.98 16.07 5.73
C ILE A 227 13.39 14.68 6.22
N ILE A 228 14.14 13.91 5.42
CA ILE A 228 14.54 12.53 5.75
C ILE A 228 15.43 12.48 7.00
N GLN A 229 16.33 13.42 7.17
CA GLN A 229 17.12 13.53 8.42
C GLN A 229 16.24 13.76 9.65
N ASN A 230 15.17 14.54 9.50
CA ASN A 230 14.22 14.76 10.59
C ASN A 230 13.32 13.53 10.83
N VAL A 231 13.03 12.72 9.78
CA VAL A 231 12.36 11.40 9.93
C VAL A 231 13.24 10.46 10.73
N GLN A 232 14.53 10.35 10.42
CA GLN A 232 15.48 9.49 11.17
C GLN A 232 15.54 9.86 12.65
N LYS A 233 15.57 11.16 12.99
CA LYS A 233 15.55 11.63 14.38
C LYS A 233 14.33 11.15 15.16
N GLN A 234 13.17 10.93 14.51
CA GLN A 234 11.95 10.48 15.19
C GLN A 234 12.10 9.12 15.88
N TYR A 235 13.09 8.31 15.51
CA TYR A 235 13.39 7.04 16.20
C TYR A 235 13.87 7.24 17.65
N HIS A 236 14.27 8.45 18.04
CA HIS A 236 14.53 8.83 19.43
C HIS A 236 13.28 9.38 20.16
N GLY A 237 12.17 9.58 19.44
CA GLY A 237 10.88 10.03 19.97
C GLY A 237 9.78 9.01 19.66
N ILE A 238 8.70 9.46 19.00
CA ILE A 238 7.52 8.64 18.66
C ILE A 238 7.87 7.40 17.83
N GLY A 239 8.89 7.49 16.99
CA GLY A 239 9.36 6.37 16.16
C GLY A 239 9.91 5.19 16.96
N ARG A 240 10.19 5.36 18.26
CA ARG A 240 10.58 4.25 19.13
C ARG A 240 9.52 3.15 19.19
N ALA A 241 8.24 3.51 19.11
CA ALA A 241 7.12 2.57 19.04
C ALA A 241 6.97 1.94 17.64
N MET A 242 7.59 2.51 16.61
CA MET A 242 7.49 2.10 15.20
C MET A 242 8.84 1.60 14.65
N LYS A 243 9.73 1.08 15.52
CA LYS A 243 11.08 0.66 15.11
C LYS A 243 11.02 -0.42 14.04
N VAL A 244 11.94 -0.34 13.09
CA VAL A 244 12.19 -1.39 12.09
C VAL A 244 13.37 -2.27 12.56
N GLY A 245 13.25 -3.58 12.41
CA GLY A 245 14.31 -4.53 12.78
C GLY A 245 15.40 -4.61 11.72
N LYS A 246 16.61 -4.94 12.14
CA LYS A 246 17.75 -5.14 11.22
C LYS A 246 17.48 -6.23 10.16
N GLU A 247 16.77 -7.28 10.56
CA GLU A 247 16.32 -8.36 9.67
C GLU A 247 15.33 -7.87 8.61
N GLN A 248 14.45 -6.96 8.99
CA GLN A 248 13.48 -6.34 8.07
C GLN A 248 14.18 -5.39 7.09
N ILE A 249 15.16 -4.62 7.56
CA ILE A 249 15.97 -3.74 6.71
C ILE A 249 16.74 -4.56 5.67
N MET A 250 17.41 -5.64 6.10
CA MET A 250 18.15 -6.50 5.16
C MET A 250 17.25 -7.19 4.15
N GLY A 251 16.06 -7.64 4.58
CA GLY A 251 15.04 -8.17 3.66
C GLY A 251 14.52 -7.12 2.68
N LEU A 252 14.34 -5.86 3.12
CA LEU A 252 13.94 -4.76 2.25
C LEU A 252 14.99 -4.46 1.17
N LEU A 253 16.27 -4.40 1.55
CA LEU A 253 17.37 -4.14 0.60
C LEU A 253 17.47 -5.25 -0.45
N ALA A 254 17.44 -6.52 -0.02
CA ALA A 254 17.47 -7.65 -0.95
C ALA A 254 16.25 -7.66 -1.91
N ALA A 255 15.10 -7.21 -1.44
CA ALA A 255 13.91 -7.10 -2.28
C ALA A 255 13.99 -5.95 -3.29
N LEU A 256 14.63 -4.84 -2.94
CA LEU A 256 14.90 -3.73 -3.87
C LEU A 256 15.84 -4.17 -5.00
N ASP A 257 16.96 -4.82 -4.66
CA ASP A 257 17.90 -5.36 -5.66
C ASP A 257 17.17 -6.33 -6.62
N GLN A 258 16.39 -7.27 -6.05
CA GLN A 258 15.63 -8.23 -6.85
C GLN A 258 14.56 -7.56 -7.71
N TYR A 259 13.95 -6.47 -7.24
CA TYR A 259 12.91 -5.74 -7.97
C TYR A 259 13.44 -5.08 -9.24
N ASP A 260 14.62 -4.48 -9.18
CA ASP A 260 15.27 -3.84 -10.32
C ASP A 260 15.69 -4.86 -11.41
N GLU A 261 15.87 -6.15 -11.04
CA GLU A 261 16.21 -7.24 -11.95
C GLU A 261 14.97 -7.89 -12.61
N ARG A 262 13.74 -7.57 -12.16
CA ARG A 262 12.51 -8.20 -12.67
C ARG A 262 12.15 -7.70 -14.06
N ASP A 263 11.66 -8.62 -14.90
CA ASP A 263 10.96 -8.29 -16.13
C ASP A 263 9.47 -8.01 -15.81
N HIS A 264 9.17 -6.75 -15.49
CA HIS A 264 7.83 -6.33 -15.10
C HIS A 264 6.80 -6.52 -16.22
N ASP A 265 7.18 -6.37 -17.49
CA ASP A 265 6.27 -6.58 -18.62
C ASP A 265 5.91 -8.06 -18.76
N ALA A 266 6.88 -8.95 -18.58
CA ALA A 266 6.64 -10.39 -18.57
C ALA A 266 5.74 -10.81 -17.39
N GLU A 267 5.94 -10.24 -16.20
CA GLU A 267 5.06 -10.48 -15.04
C GLU A 267 3.62 -10.02 -15.29
N VAL A 268 3.43 -8.84 -15.87
CA VAL A 268 2.10 -8.34 -16.25
C VAL A 268 1.45 -9.27 -17.28
N ALA A 269 2.19 -9.67 -18.31
CA ALA A 269 1.68 -10.59 -19.35
C ALA A 269 1.26 -11.94 -18.77
N ALA A 270 2.06 -12.52 -17.87
CA ALA A 270 1.73 -13.76 -17.18
C ALA A 270 0.47 -13.63 -16.29
N ASN A 271 0.31 -12.51 -15.60
CA ASN A 271 -0.89 -12.27 -14.81
C ASN A 271 -2.13 -12.04 -15.66
N VAL A 272 -2.01 -11.35 -16.81
CA VAL A 272 -3.10 -11.19 -17.78
C VAL A 272 -3.54 -12.55 -18.31
N ALA A 273 -2.60 -13.44 -18.65
CA ALA A 273 -2.93 -14.79 -19.11
C ALA A 273 -3.71 -15.60 -18.05
N LYS A 274 -3.37 -15.47 -16.75
CA LYS A 274 -4.15 -16.09 -15.66
C LYS A 274 -5.58 -15.53 -15.60
N VAL A 275 -5.75 -14.22 -15.78
CA VAL A 275 -7.07 -13.57 -15.79
C VAL A 275 -7.90 -14.03 -16.98
N ASP A 276 -7.33 -14.05 -18.19
CA ASP A 276 -8.03 -14.49 -19.39
C ASP A 276 -8.48 -15.94 -19.25
N TRP A 277 -7.65 -16.81 -18.68
CA TRP A 277 -8.00 -18.19 -18.38
C TRP A 277 -9.16 -18.28 -17.37
N LEU A 278 -9.12 -17.48 -16.27
CA LEU A 278 -10.20 -17.43 -15.28
C LEU A 278 -11.52 -16.96 -15.91
N VAL A 279 -11.48 -15.91 -16.74
CA VAL A 279 -12.66 -15.37 -17.42
C VAL A 279 -13.28 -16.44 -18.32
N GLU A 280 -12.48 -17.16 -19.11
CA GLU A 280 -12.96 -18.24 -19.98
C GLU A 280 -13.66 -19.35 -19.19
N HIS A 281 -12.99 -19.85 -18.14
CA HIS A 281 -13.48 -21.02 -17.39
C HIS A 281 -14.63 -20.69 -16.43
N VAL A 282 -14.69 -19.48 -15.88
CA VAL A 282 -15.82 -19.05 -15.06
C VAL A 282 -17.06 -18.83 -15.94
N ASN A 283 -16.90 -18.29 -17.15
CA ASN A 283 -18.02 -18.13 -18.10
C ASN A 283 -18.57 -19.48 -18.62
N ALA A 284 -17.87 -20.60 -18.41
CA ALA A 284 -18.37 -21.93 -18.69
C ALA A 284 -19.23 -22.51 -17.54
N ILE A 285 -19.32 -21.83 -16.38
CA ILE A 285 -20.17 -22.25 -15.26
C ILE A 285 -21.55 -21.62 -15.43
N ASP A 286 -22.58 -22.44 -15.49
CA ASP A 286 -23.96 -21.98 -15.61
C ASP A 286 -24.33 -21.03 -14.45
N GLY A 287 -24.91 -19.89 -14.77
CA GLY A 287 -25.35 -18.89 -13.80
C GLY A 287 -24.29 -17.85 -13.41
N LEU A 288 -23.03 -18.00 -13.82
CA LEU A 288 -21.99 -17.00 -13.60
C LEU A 288 -21.60 -16.26 -14.89
N ARG A 289 -21.10 -15.05 -14.71
CA ARG A 289 -20.49 -14.24 -15.77
C ARG A 289 -19.20 -13.61 -15.25
N ALA A 290 -18.17 -13.65 -16.07
CA ALA A 290 -16.86 -13.08 -15.73
C ALA A 290 -16.37 -12.12 -16.82
N GLU A 291 -15.67 -11.08 -16.39
CA GLU A 291 -15.01 -10.10 -17.26
C GLU A 291 -13.63 -9.72 -16.73
N LYS A 292 -12.74 -9.31 -17.64
CA LYS A 292 -11.44 -8.74 -17.26
C LYS A 292 -11.60 -7.26 -16.97
N ILE A 293 -11.18 -6.82 -15.79
CA ILE A 293 -11.17 -5.42 -15.38
C ILE A 293 -9.75 -4.94 -15.08
N GLN A 294 -9.50 -3.64 -15.23
CA GLN A 294 -8.25 -3.00 -14.82
C GLN A 294 -8.42 -2.33 -13.47
N ASP A 295 -7.31 -2.16 -12.75
CA ASP A 295 -7.23 -1.44 -11.49
C ASP A 295 -7.72 0.03 -11.63
N GLU A 296 -8.52 0.49 -10.69
CA GLU A 296 -9.17 1.79 -10.72
C GLU A 296 -8.17 2.96 -10.66
N ALA A 297 -7.00 2.76 -10.05
CA ALA A 297 -5.92 3.76 -10.01
C ALA A 297 -5.07 3.81 -11.29
N GLY A 298 -5.45 3.03 -12.33
CA GLY A 298 -4.82 3.04 -13.65
C GLY A 298 -3.50 2.25 -13.74
N ARG A 299 -3.18 1.42 -12.74
CA ARG A 299 -2.00 0.54 -12.77
C ARG A 299 -2.21 -0.61 -13.75
N ALA A 300 -1.13 -1.24 -14.23
CA ALA A 300 -1.15 -2.41 -15.10
C ALA A 300 -1.53 -3.70 -14.33
N ILE A 301 -2.55 -3.62 -13.49
CA ILE A 301 -3.08 -4.70 -12.68
C ILE A 301 -4.46 -5.08 -13.20
N PHE A 302 -4.62 -6.31 -13.63
CA PHE A 302 -5.88 -6.83 -14.17
C PHE A 302 -6.44 -7.91 -13.25
N ARG A 303 -7.78 -8.01 -13.18
CA ARG A 303 -8.51 -8.96 -12.33
C ARG A 303 -9.65 -9.60 -13.10
N CYS A 304 -10.04 -10.81 -12.68
CA CYS A 304 -11.25 -11.45 -13.13
C CYS A 304 -12.40 -11.03 -12.19
N ARG A 305 -13.34 -10.24 -12.71
CA ARG A 305 -14.58 -9.88 -12.01
C ARG A 305 -15.65 -10.90 -12.29
N VAL A 306 -16.31 -11.40 -11.26
CA VAL A 306 -17.39 -12.39 -11.35
C VAL A 306 -18.66 -11.81 -10.81
N THR A 307 -19.75 -12.01 -11.55
CA THR A 307 -21.13 -11.64 -11.23
C THR A 307 -22.05 -12.82 -11.56
N PHE A 308 -23.30 -12.78 -11.12
CA PHE A 308 -24.31 -13.69 -11.67
C PHE A 308 -24.69 -13.29 -13.11
N ASP A 309 -25.00 -14.28 -13.93
CA ASP A 309 -25.60 -14.01 -15.23
C ASP A 309 -26.99 -13.36 -15.04
N PRO A 310 -27.26 -12.20 -15.65
CA PRO A 310 -28.56 -11.56 -15.56
C PRO A 310 -29.75 -12.42 -16.00
N ALA A 311 -29.50 -13.45 -16.84
CA ALA A 311 -30.52 -14.40 -17.28
C ALA A 311 -30.83 -15.47 -16.21
N CYS A 312 -30.03 -15.59 -15.18
CA CYS A 312 -30.19 -16.54 -14.08
C CYS A 312 -30.74 -15.82 -12.84
N ALA A 313 -31.62 -16.49 -12.10
CA ALA A 313 -32.10 -16.05 -10.80
C ALA A 313 -31.64 -17.08 -9.75
N PRO A 314 -30.40 -17.01 -9.25
CA PRO A 314 -29.89 -17.95 -8.27
C PRO A 314 -30.68 -17.82 -6.96
N ALA A 315 -30.79 -18.92 -6.21
CA ALA A 315 -31.47 -18.94 -4.91
C ALA A 315 -30.69 -18.21 -3.81
N PHE A 316 -29.47 -17.77 -4.07
CA PHE A 316 -28.55 -17.12 -3.16
C PHE A 316 -27.85 -15.92 -3.82
N ASP A 317 -27.24 -15.08 -3.02
CA ASP A 317 -26.51 -13.90 -3.45
C ASP A 317 -24.97 -14.11 -3.52
N MET A 318 -24.23 -13.12 -3.96
CA MET A 318 -22.76 -13.18 -4.07
C MET A 318 -22.09 -13.19 -2.68
N GLU A 319 -22.77 -12.72 -1.63
CA GLU A 319 -22.31 -12.84 -0.24
C GLU A 319 -22.27 -14.30 0.18
N HIS A 320 -23.28 -15.10 -0.20
CA HIS A 320 -23.27 -16.54 0.01
C HIS A 320 -22.10 -17.22 -0.71
N VAL A 321 -21.88 -16.90 -2.00
CA VAL A 321 -20.73 -17.45 -2.77
C VAL A 321 -19.42 -17.13 -2.04
N ASN A 322 -19.20 -15.89 -1.63
CA ASN A 322 -18.01 -15.48 -0.90
C ASN A 322 -17.88 -16.23 0.45
N ALA A 323 -18.98 -16.42 1.19
CA ALA A 323 -18.97 -17.16 2.45
C ALA A 323 -18.58 -18.62 2.24
N GLN A 324 -19.08 -19.28 1.19
CA GLN A 324 -18.72 -20.66 0.83
C GLN A 324 -17.25 -20.78 0.40
N LEU A 325 -16.72 -19.83 -0.38
CA LEU A 325 -15.31 -19.78 -0.74
C LEU A 325 -14.43 -19.66 0.50
N ARG A 326 -14.78 -18.80 1.45
CA ARG A 326 -14.05 -18.58 2.71
C ARG A 326 -14.22 -19.73 3.72
N GLY A 327 -15.36 -20.41 3.70
CA GLY A 327 -15.65 -21.55 4.59
C GLY A 327 -14.93 -22.84 4.19
N GLY A 328 -14.42 -22.93 2.97
CA GLY A 328 -13.83 -24.13 2.40
C GLY A 328 -12.48 -24.55 3.02
N ASP A 329 -11.96 -25.67 2.51
CA ASP A 329 -10.60 -26.13 2.75
C ASP A 329 -10.01 -26.63 1.43
N PRO A 330 -9.06 -25.90 0.84
CA PRO A 330 -8.51 -24.64 1.33
C PRO A 330 -9.51 -23.47 1.30
N VAL A 331 -9.23 -22.45 2.12
CA VAL A 331 -9.93 -21.17 2.10
C VAL A 331 -9.57 -20.43 0.80
N VAL A 332 -10.56 -19.98 0.03
CA VAL A 332 -10.34 -19.08 -1.11
C VAL A 332 -10.71 -17.66 -0.70
N TRP A 333 -9.76 -16.73 -0.81
CA TRP A 333 -9.93 -15.35 -0.39
C TRP A 333 -9.97 -14.42 -1.60
N ALA A 334 -11.19 -14.08 -2.04
CA ALA A 334 -11.45 -13.13 -3.12
C ALA A 334 -11.44 -11.67 -2.63
N ARG A 335 -11.36 -10.71 -3.55
CA ARG A 335 -11.61 -9.28 -3.28
C ARG A 335 -13.11 -9.03 -3.17
N THR A 336 -13.48 -8.20 -2.21
CA THR A 336 -14.89 -8.00 -1.82
C THR A 336 -15.30 -6.53 -1.76
N GLU A 337 -14.53 -5.61 -2.36
CA GLU A 337 -14.85 -4.17 -2.36
C GLU A 337 -16.19 -3.85 -3.01
N PHE A 338 -16.63 -4.68 -3.95
CA PHE A 338 -17.91 -4.53 -4.66
C PHE A 338 -18.92 -5.63 -4.33
N LEU A 339 -18.73 -6.33 -3.20
CA LEU A 339 -19.60 -7.43 -2.81
C LEU A 339 -21.06 -6.99 -2.62
N ASN A 340 -21.26 -5.79 -2.05
CA ASN A 340 -22.59 -5.16 -1.91
C ASN A 340 -23.27 -4.83 -3.24
N LEU A 341 -22.54 -4.88 -4.35
CA LEU A 341 -23.05 -4.72 -5.72
C LEU A 341 -23.12 -6.07 -6.45
N GLY A 342 -23.06 -7.18 -5.73
CA GLY A 342 -23.11 -8.54 -6.29
C GLY A 342 -21.88 -8.92 -7.11
N LYS A 343 -20.68 -8.40 -6.76
CA LYS A 343 -19.44 -8.63 -7.52
C LYS A 343 -18.33 -9.11 -6.59
N ILE A 344 -17.55 -10.09 -7.05
CA ILE A 344 -16.28 -10.48 -6.45
C ILE A 344 -15.19 -10.44 -7.52
N ASP A 345 -13.97 -10.06 -7.10
CA ASP A 345 -12.84 -9.98 -8.03
C ASP A 345 -11.75 -10.97 -7.60
N PHE A 346 -11.10 -11.61 -8.58
CA PHE A 346 -9.94 -12.47 -8.37
C PHE A 346 -8.69 -11.81 -8.93
N ASP A 347 -7.73 -11.50 -8.05
CA ASP A 347 -6.43 -10.91 -8.37
C ASP A 347 -5.42 -12.04 -8.61
N PRO A 348 -4.80 -12.13 -9.80
CA PRO A 348 -3.94 -13.26 -10.17
C PRO A 348 -2.55 -13.22 -9.54
N ARG A 349 -2.10 -12.05 -9.07
CA ARG A 349 -0.70 -11.83 -8.67
C ARG A 349 -0.19 -12.78 -7.57
N PRO A 350 -0.96 -13.06 -6.50
CA PRO A 350 -0.50 -13.98 -5.46
C PRO A 350 -0.86 -15.45 -5.73
N MET A 351 -1.54 -15.76 -6.85
CA MET A 351 -1.96 -17.13 -7.16
C MET A 351 -0.77 -17.99 -7.57
N GLY A 352 -0.58 -19.09 -6.85
CA GLY A 352 0.37 -20.14 -7.18
C GLY A 352 -0.16 -21.14 -8.25
N GLU A 353 0.64 -22.17 -8.50
CA GLU A 353 0.26 -23.27 -9.39
C GLU A 353 -0.95 -24.04 -8.83
N GLY A 354 -1.95 -24.28 -9.67
CA GLY A 354 -3.20 -24.98 -9.35
C GLY A 354 -4.25 -24.12 -8.63
N ASP A 355 -3.94 -22.89 -8.22
CA ASP A 355 -4.89 -22.05 -7.47
C ASP A 355 -6.06 -21.58 -8.34
N LYS A 356 -5.83 -21.20 -9.60
CA LYS A 356 -6.89 -20.78 -10.52
C LYS A 356 -7.85 -21.91 -10.86
N GLU A 357 -7.34 -23.12 -11.03
CA GLU A 357 -8.13 -24.33 -11.27
C GLU A 357 -9.00 -24.66 -10.06
N LEU A 358 -8.44 -24.52 -8.87
CA LEU A 358 -9.17 -24.72 -7.62
C LEU A 358 -10.29 -23.69 -7.44
N ILE A 359 -10.07 -22.42 -7.79
CA ILE A 359 -11.08 -21.37 -7.72
C ILE A 359 -12.26 -21.72 -8.61
N VAL A 360 -12.02 -22.10 -9.89
CA VAL A 360 -13.07 -22.49 -10.83
C VAL A 360 -13.85 -23.71 -10.33
N LYS A 361 -13.14 -24.73 -9.85
CA LYS A 361 -13.77 -25.92 -9.26
C LYS A 361 -14.69 -25.57 -8.10
N ARG A 362 -14.23 -24.70 -7.18
CA ARG A 362 -15.04 -24.29 -6.01
C ARG A 362 -16.27 -23.48 -6.41
N LEU A 363 -16.13 -22.60 -7.42
CA LEU A 363 -17.28 -21.87 -7.95
C LEU A 363 -18.33 -22.81 -8.57
N SER A 364 -17.89 -23.82 -9.36
CA SER A 364 -18.79 -24.83 -9.92
C SER A 364 -19.54 -25.61 -8.83
N GLU A 365 -18.82 -26.12 -7.83
CA GLU A 365 -19.41 -26.85 -6.69
C GLU A 365 -20.45 -25.99 -5.92
N ILE A 366 -20.23 -24.67 -5.77
CA ILE A 366 -21.17 -23.76 -5.09
C ILE A 366 -22.40 -23.52 -5.98
N MET A 367 -22.26 -23.44 -7.29
CA MET A 367 -23.38 -23.19 -8.20
C MET A 367 -24.25 -24.42 -8.43
N GLU A 368 -23.71 -25.66 -8.20
CA GLU A 368 -24.42 -26.94 -8.32
C GLU A 368 -25.16 -27.34 -7.01
N ALA A 369 -24.86 -26.71 -5.87
CA ALA A 369 -25.39 -27.03 -4.53
C ALA A 369 -26.74 -26.36 -4.28
#